data_b9f824fef08460920e20f1769b8714df
#
_entry.id   b9f824fef08460920e20f1769b8714df
#
_cell.length_a   1.000
_cell.length_b   1.000
_cell.length_c   1.000
_cell.angle_alpha   90.00
_cell.angle_beta   90.00
_cell.angle_gamma   90.00
#
_symmetry.space_group_name_H-M   'P 1'
#
loop_
_entity.id
_entity.type
_entity.pdbx_description
1 polymer ?
#
loop_
_entity_poly.entity_id
_entity_poly.type
_entity_poly.pdbx_seq_one_letter_code
_entity_poly.pdbx_strand_id
1 'polypeptide(L)'
;MNKPILGSLGRNIQNLRMTKGLSLSQLAQDAGLAKSNLSRIEQGDGNPTLETIWRLAVQLNVPFGDLVASVESPLGENGVQVRLIDQGDDNPRVDVYWMSCAPNTIKQSEPHIAGTTEAITLISGKLLAGENDDLRYLDIGKTHTFAADVPHRYQTDDSWATLMMVITYAKQECAKQAYVKQDDTKQDLLS
;
A
#
# COMPACT_ATOMS: atom_id res chain seq x y z
N MET A 1 -15.01 1.70 -11.30
CA MET A 1 -15.12 1.93 -9.84
C MET A 1 -16.30 2.86 -9.55
N ASN A 2 -17.01 2.69 -8.43
CA ASN A 2 -18.20 3.49 -8.13
C ASN A 2 -17.79 4.87 -7.58
N LYS A 3 -18.51 5.93 -7.96
CA LYS A 3 -18.19 7.35 -7.62
C LYS A 3 -17.96 7.62 -6.11
N PRO A 4 -18.71 7.03 -5.17
CA PRO A 4 -18.46 7.18 -3.73
C PRO A 4 -17.11 6.62 -3.27
N ILE A 5 -16.69 5.50 -3.85
CA ILE A 5 -15.41 4.82 -3.53
C ILE A 5 -14.23 5.68 -3.95
N LEU A 6 -14.28 6.21 -5.16
CA LEU A 6 -13.24 7.10 -5.69
C LEU A 6 -13.12 8.38 -4.86
N GLY A 7 -14.25 8.89 -4.36
CA GLY A 7 -14.26 10.05 -3.48
C GLY A 7 -13.59 9.79 -2.12
N SER A 8 -13.78 8.61 -1.54
CA SER A 8 -13.12 8.24 -0.28
C SER A 8 -11.62 8.06 -0.47
N LEU A 9 -11.21 7.32 -1.49
CA LEU A 9 -9.80 7.16 -1.85
C LEU A 9 -9.11 8.51 -2.12
N GLY A 10 -9.76 9.38 -2.90
CA GLY A 10 -9.23 10.70 -3.22
C GLY A 10 -9.02 11.58 -1.99
N ARG A 11 -9.99 11.59 -1.06
CA ARG A 11 -9.86 12.31 0.22
C ARG A 11 -8.73 11.79 1.09
N ASN A 12 -8.55 10.46 1.17
CA ASN A 12 -7.47 9.85 1.94
C ASN A 12 -6.11 10.29 1.40
N ILE A 13 -5.91 10.20 0.08
CA ILE A 13 -4.68 10.64 -0.59
C ILE A 13 -4.43 12.13 -0.32
N GLN A 14 -5.43 12.98 -0.51
CA GLN A 14 -5.31 14.43 -0.28
C GLN A 14 -4.94 14.74 1.17
N ASN A 15 -5.62 14.14 2.15
CA ASN A 15 -5.36 14.36 3.56
C ASN A 15 -3.94 13.95 3.94
N LEU A 16 -3.50 12.76 3.52
CA LEU A 16 -2.13 12.27 3.78
C LEU A 16 -1.08 13.17 3.13
N ARG A 17 -1.30 13.61 1.89
CA ARG A 17 -0.41 14.57 1.23
C ARG A 17 -0.29 15.88 2.00
N MET A 18 -1.44 16.44 2.42
CA MET A 18 -1.47 17.70 3.18
C MET A 18 -0.81 17.55 4.55
N THR A 19 -1.04 16.48 5.27
CA THR A 19 -0.39 16.18 6.55
C THR A 19 1.13 16.12 6.41
N LYS A 20 1.63 15.64 5.27
CA LYS A 20 3.07 15.61 4.96
C LYS A 20 3.62 16.92 4.38
N GLY A 21 2.79 17.94 4.26
CA GLY A 21 3.19 19.25 3.73
C GLY A 21 3.55 19.24 2.24
N LEU A 22 3.18 18.20 1.49
CA LEU A 22 3.49 18.11 0.06
C LEU A 22 2.50 18.90 -0.79
N SER A 23 3.02 19.63 -1.77
CA SER A 23 2.16 20.22 -2.80
C SER A 23 1.65 19.14 -3.76
N LEU A 24 0.53 19.41 -4.45
CA LEU A 24 -0.01 18.53 -5.49
C LEU A 24 1.02 18.25 -6.59
N SER A 25 1.81 19.27 -6.97
CA SER A 25 2.83 19.14 -8.01
C SER A 25 3.98 18.25 -7.56
N GLN A 26 4.41 18.38 -6.30
CA GLN A 26 5.48 17.57 -5.74
C GLN A 26 5.08 16.09 -5.72
N LEU A 27 3.95 15.73 -5.08
CA LEU A 27 3.52 14.35 -5.01
C LEU A 27 3.27 13.75 -6.41
N ALA A 28 2.72 14.52 -7.35
CA ALA A 28 2.52 14.04 -8.71
C ALA A 28 3.87 13.73 -9.39
N GLN A 29 4.85 14.62 -9.26
CA GLN A 29 6.20 14.41 -9.81
C GLN A 29 6.86 13.18 -9.20
N ASP A 30 6.86 13.05 -7.88
CA ASP A 30 7.51 11.95 -7.15
C ASP A 30 6.87 10.60 -7.50
N ALA A 31 5.53 10.56 -7.68
CA ALA A 31 4.79 9.36 -8.08
C ALA A 31 4.81 9.10 -9.61
N GLY A 32 5.49 9.91 -10.41
CA GLY A 32 5.51 9.75 -11.87
C GLY A 32 4.15 9.98 -12.53
N LEU A 33 3.32 10.88 -11.98
CA LEU A 33 1.99 11.20 -12.48
C LEU A 33 1.92 12.61 -13.06
N ALA A 34 1.05 12.81 -14.06
CA ALA A 34 0.67 14.16 -14.44
C ALA A 34 -0.10 14.84 -13.29
N LYS A 35 0.22 16.11 -12.99
CA LYS A 35 -0.46 16.89 -11.94
C LYS A 35 -1.99 16.89 -12.11
N SER A 36 -2.48 17.00 -13.35
CA SER A 36 -3.91 16.98 -13.66
C SER A 36 -4.55 15.61 -13.34
N ASN A 37 -3.81 14.51 -13.51
CA ASN A 37 -4.28 13.18 -13.16
C ASN A 37 -4.42 13.03 -11.64
N LEU A 38 -3.39 13.41 -10.87
CA LEU A 38 -3.46 13.38 -9.40
C LEU A 38 -4.58 14.29 -8.88
N SER A 39 -4.76 15.50 -9.47
CA SER A 39 -5.86 16.39 -9.10
C SER A 39 -7.23 15.72 -9.26
N ARG A 40 -7.45 15.03 -10.39
CA ARG A 40 -8.70 14.30 -10.63
C ARG A 40 -8.89 13.12 -9.65
N ILE A 41 -7.79 12.42 -9.31
CA ILE A 41 -7.84 11.33 -8.33
C ILE A 41 -8.26 11.89 -6.97
N GLU A 42 -7.65 12.97 -6.48
CA GLU A 42 -8.00 13.59 -5.19
C GLU A 42 -9.44 14.13 -5.15
N GLN A 43 -9.98 14.54 -6.29
CA GLN A 43 -11.39 14.98 -6.43
C GLN A 43 -12.39 13.83 -6.55
N GLY A 44 -11.90 12.58 -6.67
CA GLY A 44 -12.75 11.41 -6.89
C GLY A 44 -13.30 11.26 -8.31
N ASP A 45 -12.78 12.05 -9.26
CA ASP A 45 -13.14 12.00 -10.69
C ASP A 45 -12.11 11.23 -11.54
N GLY A 46 -11.01 10.79 -10.93
CA GLY A 46 -10.02 9.92 -11.54
C GLY A 46 -10.28 8.45 -11.20
N ASN A 47 -9.87 7.54 -12.08
CA ASN A 47 -9.89 6.09 -11.84
C ASN A 47 -8.44 5.57 -11.81
N PRO A 48 -7.74 5.65 -10.66
CA PRO A 48 -6.37 5.19 -10.57
C PRO A 48 -6.30 3.66 -10.67
N THR A 49 -5.22 3.17 -11.26
CA THR A 49 -4.87 1.76 -11.25
C THR A 49 -4.39 1.34 -9.84
N LEU A 50 -4.41 0.03 -9.54
CA LEU A 50 -3.81 -0.49 -8.31
C LEU A 50 -2.35 -0.03 -8.18
N GLU A 51 -1.60 -0.09 -9.27
CA GLU A 51 -0.20 0.33 -9.31
C GLU A 51 -0.02 1.82 -9.01
N THR A 52 -0.94 2.66 -9.52
CA THR A 52 -0.95 4.09 -9.21
C THR A 52 -1.16 4.33 -7.72
N ILE A 53 -2.07 3.58 -7.08
CA ILE A 53 -2.34 3.70 -5.64
C ILE A 53 -1.13 3.24 -4.83
N TRP A 54 -0.47 2.13 -5.23
CA TRP A 54 0.76 1.66 -4.60
C TRP A 54 1.89 2.70 -4.68
N ARG A 55 2.14 3.27 -5.87
CA ARG A 55 3.15 4.32 -6.03
C ARG A 55 2.87 5.54 -5.15
N LEU A 56 1.62 5.94 -5.03
CA LEU A 56 1.23 7.02 -4.12
C LEU A 56 1.49 6.65 -2.64
N ALA A 57 1.20 5.42 -2.21
CA ALA A 57 1.50 4.94 -0.87
C ALA A 57 3.00 4.99 -0.57
N VAL A 58 3.84 4.52 -1.51
CA VAL A 58 5.31 4.57 -1.40
C VAL A 58 5.80 6.02 -1.27
N GLN A 59 5.36 6.94 -2.14
CA GLN A 59 5.80 8.34 -2.10
C GLN A 59 5.30 9.08 -0.85
N LEU A 60 4.13 8.72 -0.36
CA LEU A 60 3.63 9.21 0.91
C LEU A 60 4.29 8.53 2.11
N ASN A 61 5.07 7.47 1.89
CA ASN A 61 5.67 6.64 2.94
C ASN A 61 4.61 6.23 3.99
N VAL A 62 3.53 5.63 3.53
CA VAL A 62 2.44 5.09 4.34
C VAL A 62 2.04 3.71 3.82
N PRO A 63 1.53 2.80 4.67
CA PRO A 63 0.93 1.56 4.23
C PRO A 63 -0.18 1.79 3.19
N PHE A 64 -0.32 0.87 2.23
CA PHE A 64 -1.39 0.92 1.23
C PHE A 64 -2.78 0.96 1.88
N GLY A 65 -2.95 0.24 3.00
CA GLY A 65 -4.18 0.22 3.78
C GLY A 65 -4.67 1.61 4.19
N ASP A 66 -3.76 2.57 4.46
CA ASP A 66 -4.14 3.94 4.84
C ASP A 66 -4.86 4.69 3.72
N LEU A 67 -4.53 4.39 2.46
CA LEU A 67 -5.21 4.98 1.33
C LEU A 67 -6.59 4.38 1.12
N VAL A 68 -6.75 3.08 1.40
CA VAL A 68 -7.95 2.29 1.06
C VAL A 68 -8.82 1.94 2.27
N ALA A 69 -8.50 2.39 3.48
CA ALA A 69 -9.17 2.02 4.73
C ALA A 69 -10.70 2.22 4.72
N SER A 70 -11.20 3.21 3.97
CA SER A 70 -12.64 3.49 3.85
C SER A 70 -13.26 2.97 2.54
N VAL A 71 -12.54 2.08 1.83
CA VAL A 71 -12.97 1.54 0.53
C VAL A 71 -13.55 0.14 0.74
N GLU A 72 -14.86 0.02 0.85
CA GLU A 72 -15.54 -1.25 1.14
C GLU A 72 -15.57 -2.22 -0.06
N SER A 73 -15.42 -1.74 -1.28
CA SER A 73 -15.46 -2.57 -2.49
C SER A 73 -14.06 -2.95 -2.97
N PRO A 74 -13.91 -4.14 -3.61
CA PRO A 74 -12.64 -4.50 -4.21
C PRO A 74 -12.15 -3.44 -5.21
N LEU A 75 -10.87 -3.12 -5.10
CA LEU A 75 -10.15 -2.32 -6.08
C LEU A 75 -9.54 -3.27 -7.10
N GLY A 76 -9.61 -2.95 -8.38
CA GLY A 76 -9.06 -3.87 -9.36
C GLY A 76 -8.99 -3.34 -10.78
N GLU A 77 -8.10 -3.97 -11.55
CA GLU A 77 -7.91 -3.75 -12.98
C GLU A 77 -7.27 -4.99 -13.62
N ASN A 78 -7.43 -5.13 -14.94
CA ASN A 78 -6.71 -6.14 -15.74
C ASN A 78 -6.78 -7.56 -15.14
N GLY A 79 -7.95 -7.97 -14.67
CA GLY A 79 -8.16 -9.31 -14.11
C GLY A 79 -7.72 -9.49 -12.66
N VAL A 80 -7.21 -8.47 -11.99
CA VAL A 80 -6.83 -8.51 -10.57
C VAL A 80 -7.80 -7.69 -9.75
N GLN A 81 -8.23 -8.22 -8.62
CA GLN A 81 -9.04 -7.52 -7.61
C GLN A 81 -8.40 -7.69 -6.23
N VAL A 82 -8.31 -6.59 -5.48
CA VAL A 82 -7.77 -6.55 -4.12
C VAL A 82 -8.76 -5.87 -3.19
N ARG A 83 -8.94 -6.43 -2.00
CA ARG A 83 -9.76 -5.83 -0.94
C ARG A 83 -9.02 -5.93 0.39
N LEU A 84 -8.92 -4.82 1.10
CA LEU A 84 -8.44 -4.81 2.48
C LEU A 84 -9.44 -5.57 3.36
N ILE A 85 -8.95 -6.54 4.14
CA ILE A 85 -9.75 -7.34 5.08
C ILE A 85 -9.55 -6.85 6.49
N ASP A 86 -8.29 -6.61 6.87
CA ASP A 86 -7.92 -6.19 8.20
C ASP A 86 -6.67 -5.30 8.15
N GLN A 87 -6.55 -4.42 9.12
CA GLN A 87 -5.47 -3.44 9.21
C GLN A 87 -4.98 -3.37 10.65
N GLY A 88 -3.71 -3.76 10.85
CA GLY A 88 -3.09 -3.73 12.16
C GLY A 88 -2.52 -2.36 12.51
N ASP A 89 -2.48 -2.06 13.80
CA ASP A 89 -1.88 -0.83 14.37
C ASP A 89 -0.56 -1.11 15.10
N ASP A 90 -0.10 -2.36 15.11
CA ASP A 90 1.12 -2.79 15.79
C ASP A 90 2.40 -2.34 15.08
N ASN A 91 3.55 -2.58 15.70
CA ASN A 91 4.87 -2.35 15.11
C ASN A 91 5.74 -3.63 15.17
N PRO A 92 5.99 -4.35 14.06
CA PRO A 92 5.67 -3.94 12.69
C PRO A 92 4.16 -3.98 12.41
N ARG A 93 3.71 -3.06 11.58
CA ARG A 93 2.33 -3.04 11.10
C ARG A 93 2.08 -4.19 10.13
N VAL A 94 0.90 -4.79 10.21
CA VAL A 94 0.46 -5.89 9.34
C VAL A 94 -0.91 -5.57 8.78
N ASP A 95 -1.04 -5.60 7.46
CA ASP A 95 -2.32 -5.46 6.76
C ASP A 95 -2.67 -6.79 6.08
N VAL A 96 -3.95 -7.15 6.07
CA VAL A 96 -4.45 -8.39 5.44
C VAL A 96 -5.36 -8.04 4.27
N TYR A 97 -5.12 -8.67 3.13
CA TYR A 97 -5.87 -8.48 1.91
C TYR A 97 -6.41 -9.79 1.35
N TRP A 98 -7.58 -9.70 0.76
CA TRP A 98 -8.09 -10.69 -0.18
C TRP A 98 -7.71 -10.26 -1.59
N MET A 99 -7.14 -11.18 -2.37
CA MET A 99 -6.82 -10.94 -3.77
C MET A 99 -7.39 -12.06 -4.63
N SER A 100 -7.93 -11.70 -5.80
CA SER A 100 -8.31 -12.65 -6.83
C SER A 100 -7.73 -12.25 -8.18
N CYS A 101 -7.27 -13.25 -8.93
CA CYS A 101 -6.69 -13.10 -10.25
C CYS A 101 -7.50 -13.92 -11.26
N ALA A 102 -7.91 -13.28 -12.35
CA ALA A 102 -8.60 -13.93 -13.46
C ALA A 102 -7.66 -14.89 -14.21
N PRO A 103 -8.20 -15.81 -15.03
CA PRO A 103 -7.40 -16.67 -15.90
C PRO A 103 -6.47 -15.84 -16.80
N ASN A 104 -5.30 -16.39 -17.12
CA ASN A 104 -4.30 -15.82 -18.02
C ASN A 104 -3.87 -14.39 -17.62
N THR A 105 -3.81 -14.11 -16.33
CA THR A 105 -3.41 -12.81 -15.79
C THR A 105 -1.94 -12.84 -15.40
N ILE A 106 -1.20 -11.80 -15.76
CA ILE A 106 0.14 -11.51 -15.26
C ILE A 106 0.08 -10.13 -14.62
N LYS A 107 0.22 -10.07 -13.30
CA LYS A 107 0.38 -8.83 -12.56
C LYS A 107 1.83 -8.67 -12.15
N GLN A 108 2.49 -7.71 -12.76
CA GLN A 108 3.78 -7.23 -12.32
C GLN A 108 3.56 -6.15 -11.25
N SER A 109 4.24 -6.23 -10.13
CA SER A 109 4.22 -5.24 -9.06
C SER A 109 5.57 -4.56 -8.93
N GLU A 110 5.54 -3.24 -8.79
CA GLU A 110 6.71 -2.44 -8.42
C GLU A 110 7.06 -2.64 -6.92
N PRO A 111 8.29 -2.33 -6.51
CA PRO A 111 8.70 -2.42 -5.10
C PRO A 111 7.78 -1.60 -4.19
N HIS A 112 7.41 -2.18 -3.06
CA HIS A 112 6.73 -1.50 -1.96
C HIS A 112 7.73 -0.72 -1.10
N ILE A 113 7.26 -0.18 0.03
CA ILE A 113 8.13 0.51 0.99
C ILE A 113 9.25 -0.44 1.46
N ALA A 114 10.46 0.08 1.59
CA ALA A 114 11.63 -0.70 1.99
C ALA A 114 11.38 -1.53 3.26
N GLY A 115 11.83 -2.80 3.24
CA GLY A 115 11.64 -3.76 4.31
C GLY A 115 10.23 -4.38 4.40
N THR A 116 9.38 -4.14 3.39
CA THR A 116 8.06 -4.80 3.31
C THR A 116 8.21 -6.24 2.83
N THR A 117 7.48 -7.14 3.47
CA THR A 117 7.34 -8.54 3.04
C THR A 117 5.89 -8.88 2.78
N GLU A 118 5.67 -9.82 1.86
CA GLU A 118 4.36 -10.42 1.60
C GLU A 118 4.38 -11.90 1.92
N ALA A 119 3.36 -12.37 2.66
CA ALA A 119 3.07 -13.76 2.86
C ALA A 119 1.73 -14.08 2.18
N ILE A 120 1.76 -14.84 1.11
CA ILE A 120 0.58 -15.19 0.31
C ILE A 120 0.18 -16.64 0.55
N THR A 121 -1.11 -16.86 0.85
CA THR A 121 -1.69 -18.18 1.04
C THR A 121 -2.71 -18.46 -0.06
N LEU A 122 -2.49 -19.46 -0.89
CA LEU A 122 -3.42 -19.82 -1.95
C LEU A 122 -4.65 -20.52 -1.37
N ILE A 123 -5.84 -19.95 -1.63
CA ILE A 123 -7.13 -20.49 -1.19
C ILE A 123 -7.74 -21.37 -2.27
N SER A 124 -7.66 -20.97 -3.53
CA SER A 124 -8.18 -21.75 -4.66
C SER A 124 -7.45 -21.43 -5.95
N GLY A 125 -7.49 -22.36 -6.91
CA GLY A 125 -6.88 -22.20 -8.23
C GLY A 125 -5.40 -22.62 -8.28
N LYS A 126 -4.66 -22.01 -9.20
CA LYS A 126 -3.22 -22.18 -9.38
C LYS A 126 -2.57 -20.81 -9.51
N LEU A 127 -1.46 -20.62 -8.84
CA LEU A 127 -0.74 -19.35 -8.84
C LEU A 127 0.76 -19.59 -8.89
N LEU A 128 1.43 -18.88 -9.79
CA LEU A 128 2.87 -18.69 -9.78
C LEU A 128 3.14 -17.29 -9.24
N ALA A 129 3.88 -17.15 -8.14
CA ALA A 129 4.13 -15.84 -7.52
C ALA A 129 5.44 -15.80 -6.75
N GLY A 130 5.93 -14.58 -6.48
CA GLY A 130 7.14 -14.31 -5.73
C GLY A 130 7.98 -13.20 -6.37
N GLU A 131 9.20 -13.04 -5.88
CA GLU A 131 10.19 -12.17 -6.48
C GLU A 131 10.45 -12.59 -7.94
N ASN A 132 10.74 -11.63 -8.83
CA ASN A 132 10.91 -11.95 -10.25
C ASN A 132 11.98 -13.02 -10.52
N ASP A 133 12.99 -13.10 -9.67
CA ASP A 133 14.10 -14.05 -9.77
C ASP A 133 13.84 -15.36 -8.99
N ASP A 134 12.81 -15.44 -8.14
CA ASP A 134 12.41 -16.63 -7.36
C ASP A 134 10.88 -16.84 -7.36
N LEU A 135 10.34 -17.14 -8.54
CA LEU A 135 8.93 -17.45 -8.71
C LEU A 135 8.62 -18.90 -8.31
N ARG A 136 7.54 -19.10 -7.57
CA ARG A 136 7.12 -20.44 -7.12
C ARG A 136 5.65 -20.70 -7.44
N TYR A 137 5.37 -21.95 -7.88
CA TYR A 137 4.00 -22.44 -7.90
C TYR A 137 3.52 -22.70 -6.48
N LEU A 138 2.33 -22.18 -6.17
CA LEU A 138 1.71 -22.38 -4.87
C LEU A 138 0.68 -23.50 -4.93
N ASP A 139 0.76 -24.38 -3.95
CA ASP A 139 -0.29 -25.37 -3.66
C ASP A 139 -1.36 -24.74 -2.75
N ILE A 140 -2.61 -25.21 -2.90
CA ILE A 140 -3.73 -24.75 -2.08
C ILE A 140 -3.44 -25.01 -0.59
N GLY A 141 -3.66 -23.98 0.24
CA GLY A 141 -3.41 -23.99 1.67
C GLY A 141 -1.94 -23.80 2.07
N LYS A 142 -1.03 -23.66 1.10
CA LYS A 142 0.38 -23.33 1.39
C LYS A 142 0.62 -21.84 1.33
N THR A 143 1.54 -21.40 2.19
CA THR A 143 1.99 -20.00 2.26
C THR A 143 3.39 -19.88 1.68
N HIS A 144 3.58 -18.88 0.84
CA HIS A 144 4.89 -18.44 0.36
C HIS A 144 5.14 -17.01 0.83
N THR A 145 6.30 -16.79 1.45
CA THR A 145 6.71 -15.46 1.94
C THR A 145 7.93 -15.00 1.13
N PHE A 146 7.91 -13.76 0.67
CA PHE A 146 8.96 -13.16 -0.12
C PHE A 146 9.12 -11.66 0.20
N ALA A 147 10.24 -11.07 -0.22
CA ALA A 147 10.47 -9.63 -0.13
C ALA A 147 9.57 -8.90 -1.15
N ALA A 148 8.78 -7.94 -0.68
CA ALA A 148 7.90 -7.15 -1.53
C ALA A 148 8.45 -5.73 -1.79
N ASP A 149 9.58 -5.38 -1.20
CA ASP A 149 10.34 -4.16 -1.50
C ASP A 149 11.26 -4.32 -2.74
N VAL A 150 11.09 -5.41 -3.48
CA VAL A 150 11.68 -5.69 -4.79
C VAL A 150 10.60 -5.98 -5.82
N PRO A 151 10.90 -5.90 -7.14
CA PRO A 151 9.94 -6.26 -8.18
C PRO A 151 9.48 -7.71 -8.02
N HIS A 152 8.17 -7.92 -7.97
CA HIS A 152 7.56 -9.23 -7.78
C HIS A 152 6.34 -9.42 -8.68
N ARG A 153 5.85 -10.66 -8.82
CA ARG A 153 4.84 -11.00 -9.82
C ARG A 153 3.86 -12.04 -9.31
N TYR A 154 2.62 -11.92 -9.81
CA TYR A 154 1.56 -12.92 -9.70
C TYR A 154 1.12 -13.33 -11.09
N GLN A 155 1.01 -14.62 -11.34
CA GLN A 155 0.63 -15.16 -12.64
C GLN A 155 -0.31 -16.35 -12.48
N THR A 156 -1.42 -16.32 -13.21
CA THR A 156 -2.38 -17.42 -13.32
C THR A 156 -2.30 -18.08 -14.69
N ASP A 157 -2.65 -19.35 -14.73
CA ASP A 157 -2.89 -20.09 -15.96
C ASP A 157 -4.36 -19.89 -16.43
N ASP A 158 -5.03 -20.95 -16.87
CA ASP A 158 -6.38 -20.96 -17.44
C ASP A 158 -7.52 -20.88 -16.42
N SER A 159 -7.20 -20.78 -15.14
CA SER A 159 -8.18 -20.77 -14.03
C SER A 159 -8.03 -19.53 -13.15
N TRP A 160 -9.12 -19.16 -12.47
CA TRP A 160 -9.08 -18.16 -11.40
C TRP A 160 -8.21 -18.62 -10.24
N ALA A 161 -7.46 -17.72 -9.68
CA ALA A 161 -6.79 -17.91 -8.40
C ALA A 161 -7.35 -16.95 -7.35
N THR A 162 -7.49 -17.44 -6.12
CA THR A 162 -7.88 -16.65 -4.96
C THR A 162 -6.87 -16.88 -3.86
N LEU A 163 -6.40 -15.80 -3.26
CA LEU A 163 -5.41 -15.84 -2.20
C LEU A 163 -5.71 -14.85 -1.09
N MET A 164 -5.21 -15.15 0.08
CA MET A 164 -5.05 -14.21 1.18
C MET A 164 -3.60 -13.72 1.19
N MET A 165 -3.42 -12.42 1.29
CA MET A 165 -2.13 -11.76 1.30
C MET A 165 -1.96 -11.01 2.61
N VAL A 166 -0.88 -11.28 3.31
CA VAL A 166 -0.49 -10.60 4.55
C VAL A 166 0.73 -9.76 4.23
N ILE A 167 0.59 -8.46 4.34
CA ILE A 167 1.69 -7.50 4.12
C ILE A 167 2.22 -7.06 5.48
N THR A 168 3.50 -7.30 5.73
CA THR A 168 4.20 -6.84 6.92
C THR A 168 5.14 -5.71 6.52
N TYR A 169 4.93 -4.54 7.09
CA TYR A 169 5.77 -3.37 6.85
C TYR A 169 6.99 -3.40 7.78
N ALA A 170 8.07 -2.71 7.39
CA ALA A 170 9.23 -2.57 8.25
C ALA A 170 8.86 -1.90 9.59
N LYS A 171 9.53 -2.28 10.66
CA LYS A 171 9.39 -1.60 11.96
C LYS A 171 9.70 -0.11 11.79
N GLN A 172 8.76 0.73 12.20
CA GLN A 172 9.04 2.16 12.33
C GLN A 172 9.84 2.38 13.61
N GLU A 173 11.03 2.96 13.48
CA GLU A 173 11.77 3.44 14.64
C GLU A 173 10.94 4.56 15.30
N CYS A 174 10.57 4.39 16.55
CA CYS A 174 10.01 5.48 17.36
C CYS A 174 11.03 6.61 17.36
N ALA A 175 10.74 7.71 16.66
CA ALA A 175 11.48 8.94 16.85
C ALA A 175 11.41 9.29 18.34
N LYS A 176 12.50 9.08 19.09
CA LYS A 176 12.62 9.54 20.46
C LYS A 176 12.39 11.04 20.41
N GLN A 177 11.22 11.49 20.86
CA GLN A 177 11.02 12.90 21.18
C GLN A 177 12.12 13.29 22.15
N ALA A 178 13.10 14.04 21.68
CA ALA A 178 14.07 14.69 22.52
C ALA A 178 13.29 15.69 23.39
N TYR A 179 12.97 15.26 24.58
CA TYR A 179 12.45 16.13 25.62
C TYR A 179 13.60 17.10 25.96
N VAL A 180 13.61 18.27 25.34
CA VAL A 180 14.46 19.37 25.76
C VAL A 180 13.91 19.81 27.13
N LYS A 181 14.57 19.36 28.18
CA LYS A 181 14.42 20.00 29.50
C LYS A 181 14.83 21.46 29.31
N GLN A 182 13.86 22.36 29.31
CA GLN A 182 14.13 23.77 29.58
C GLN A 182 14.58 23.82 31.04
N ASP A 183 15.88 24.09 31.24
CA ASP A 183 16.43 24.45 32.56
C ASP A 183 15.79 25.77 32.97
N ASP A 184 14.96 25.69 34.00
CA ASP A 184 14.52 26.84 34.81
C ASP A 184 15.71 27.33 35.65
N THR A 185 16.58 28.13 35.06
CA THR A 185 17.56 28.96 35.77
C THR A 185 17.26 30.40 35.54
N LYS A 186 16.26 30.92 36.23
CA LYS A 186 16.12 32.35 36.53
C LYS A 186 15.32 32.54 37.84
N GLN A 187 15.98 32.44 38.95
CA GLN A 187 15.64 33.15 40.19
C GLN A 187 16.87 33.11 41.05
N ASP A 188 17.62 34.20 41.06
CA ASP A 188 18.29 34.82 42.24
C ASP A 188 19.25 35.87 41.73
N LEU A 189 18.74 37.08 41.62
CA LEU A 189 19.53 38.32 41.66
C LEU A 189 18.58 39.49 41.91
N LEU A 190 18.16 39.63 43.16
CA LEU A 190 17.75 40.93 43.78
C LEU A 190 17.72 40.74 45.28
N SER A 191 18.86 41.05 45.90
CA SER A 191 18.96 41.59 47.27
C SER A 191 20.26 42.41 47.37
#